data_e9d802ec19c95d68f43654eec3689ee6
#
_entry.id   e9d802ec19c95d68f43654eec3689ee6
#
_cell.length_a   1.000
_cell.length_b   1.000
_cell.length_c   1.000
_cell.angle_alpha   90.00
_cell.angle_beta   90.00
_cell.angle_gamma   90.00
#
_symmetry.space_group_name_H-M   'P 1'
#
loop_
_entity.id
_entity.type
_entity.pdbx_description
1 polymer ?
#
loop_
_entity_poly.entity_id
_entity_poly.type
_entity_poly.pdbx_seq_one_letter_code
_entity_poly.pdbx_strand_id
1 'polypeptide(L)' 'MSTTSNPAPVGKEDSILTVLGVSEVAEYLGVGKNRVYELLNNGSLKGFRMGTTWKISRMALENYILNASQL' A
#
# COMPACT_ATOMS: atom_id res chain seq x y z
N MET A 1 23.93 8.19 -17.84
CA MET A 1 23.55 8.30 -17.51
C MET A 1 22.98 8.29 -17.09
N SER A 2 22.90 8.07 -16.80
CA SER A 2 22.34 8.10 -16.40
C SER A 2 21.72 8.09 -15.98
N THR A 3 21.67 8.11 -15.99
CA THR A 3 21.08 8.11 -15.48
C THR A 3 20.37 7.93 -15.11
N THR A 4 20.30 7.70 -15.18
CA THR A 4 19.63 7.49 -14.80
C THR A 4 19.11 7.31 -14.07
N SER A 5 19.19 7.08 -13.81
CA SER A 5 18.67 6.86 -13.20
C SER A 5 18.14 7.08 -12.44
N ASN A 6 18.18 7.23 -12.12
CA ASN A 6 17.52 7.35 -11.36
C ASN A 6 16.78 7.89 -10.94
N PRO A 7 16.92 8.34 -11.00
CA PRO A 7 16.00 9.16 -10.35
C PRO A 7 14.82 8.55 -9.96
N ALA A 8 14.93 7.71 -9.95
CA ALA A 8 13.92 6.91 -9.59
C ALA A 8 13.19 7.23 -8.34
N PRO A 9 13.82 7.73 -7.32
CA PRO A 9 13.09 7.94 -6.09
C PRO A 9 11.90 8.84 -6.24
N VAL A 10 12.06 9.85 -7.03
CA VAL A 10 10.98 10.80 -7.18
C VAL A 10 9.79 10.18 -7.86
N GLY A 11 10.03 9.47 -8.90
CA GLY A 11 8.95 8.84 -9.60
C GLY A 11 8.27 7.79 -8.76
N LYS A 12 9.03 7.20 -7.87
CA LYS A 12 8.52 6.14 -7.03
C LYS A 12 7.41 6.60 -6.12
N GLU A 13 7.51 7.80 -5.61
CA GLU A 13 6.52 8.28 -4.67
C GLU A 13 5.15 8.41 -5.30
N ASP A 14 5.10 8.64 -6.58
CA ASP A 14 3.84 8.85 -7.26
C ASP A 14 3.37 7.63 -8.01
N SER A 15 4.11 6.56 -7.92
CA SER A 15 3.76 5.38 -8.69
C SER A 15 2.68 4.58 -7.98
N ILE A 16 1.61 4.25 -8.71
CA ILE A 16 0.57 3.40 -8.15
C ILE A 16 1.03 1.96 -8.04
N LEU A 17 2.19 1.67 -8.64
CA LEU A 17 2.75 0.32 -8.55
C LEU A 17 3.68 0.15 -7.36
N THR A 18 3.85 1.21 -6.57
CA THR A 18 4.65 1.10 -5.35
C THR A 18 4.00 0.07 -4.43
N VAL A 19 4.84 -0.75 -3.83
CA VAL A 19 4.38 -1.78 -2.92
C VAL A 19 4.69 -1.35 -1.49
N LEU A 20 3.70 -1.47 -0.63
CA LEU A 20 3.80 -1.02 0.75
C LEU A 20 3.69 -2.20 1.70
N GLY A 21 4.33 -2.06 2.86
CA GLY A 21 4.19 -3.06 3.91
C GLY A 21 3.05 -2.69 4.83
N VAL A 22 2.74 -3.61 5.74
CA VAL A 22 1.65 -3.40 6.69
C VAL A 22 1.89 -2.18 7.58
N SER A 23 3.13 -2.01 8.03
CA SER A 23 3.45 -0.85 8.87
C SER A 23 3.20 0.46 8.16
N GLU A 24 3.58 0.51 6.90
CA GLU A 24 3.41 1.72 6.12
C GLU A 24 1.94 2.04 5.90
N VAL A 25 1.16 1.00 5.62
CA VAL A 25 -0.27 1.17 5.43
C VAL A 25 -0.93 1.63 6.72
N ALA A 26 -0.51 1.04 7.83
CA ALA A 26 -1.06 1.43 9.13
C ALA A 26 -0.82 2.89 9.42
N GLU A 27 0.39 3.35 9.15
CA GLU A 27 0.73 4.75 9.33
C GLU A 27 -0.08 5.64 8.41
N TYR A 28 -0.19 5.23 7.19
CA TYR A 28 -0.89 6.02 6.18
C TYR A 28 -2.36 6.18 6.55
N LEU A 29 -2.97 5.12 7.04
CA LEU A 29 -4.38 5.15 7.40
C LEU A 29 -4.62 5.67 8.81
N GLY A 30 -3.57 5.78 9.61
CA GLY A 30 -3.72 6.24 10.98
C GLY A 30 -4.34 5.21 11.89
N VAL A 31 -4.06 3.93 11.64
CA VAL A 31 -4.62 2.84 12.45
C VAL A 31 -3.50 1.92 12.88
N GLY A 32 -3.82 0.96 13.75
CA GLY A 32 -2.84 -0.01 14.17
C GLY A 32 -2.66 -1.11 13.14
N LYS A 33 -1.55 -1.83 13.25
CA LYS A 33 -1.27 -2.93 12.34
C LYS A 33 -2.33 -4.01 12.40
N ASN A 34 -2.87 -4.26 13.58
CA ASN A 34 -3.91 -5.27 13.74
C ASN A 34 -5.12 -4.95 12.87
N ARG A 35 -5.43 -3.67 12.79
CA ARG A 35 -6.54 -3.24 11.96
C ARG A 35 -6.26 -3.52 10.49
N VAL A 36 -5.02 -3.28 10.07
CA VAL A 36 -4.63 -3.56 8.69
C VAL A 36 -4.77 -5.04 8.39
N TYR A 37 -4.29 -5.89 9.29
CA TYR A 37 -4.42 -7.34 9.10
C TYR A 37 -5.88 -7.74 9.00
N GLU A 38 -6.72 -7.14 9.81
CA GLU A 38 -8.16 -7.39 9.77
C GLU A 38 -8.73 -7.08 8.39
N LEU A 39 -8.36 -5.92 7.88
CA LEU A 39 -8.85 -5.48 6.58
C LEU A 39 -8.37 -6.40 5.45
N LEU A 40 -7.13 -6.87 5.58
CA LEU A 40 -6.59 -7.79 4.59
C LEU A 40 -7.30 -9.15 4.67
N ASN A 41 -7.54 -9.62 5.88
CA ASN A 41 -8.15 -10.92 6.06
C ASN A 41 -9.60 -10.96 5.63
N ASN A 42 -10.32 -9.87 5.83
CA ASN A 42 -11.73 -9.87 5.45
C ASN A 42 -11.97 -9.39 4.02
N GLY A 43 -10.89 -9.07 3.30
CA GLY A 43 -11.01 -8.70 1.90
C GLY A 43 -11.34 -7.24 1.64
N SER A 44 -11.46 -6.43 2.69
CA SER A 44 -11.73 -5.02 2.50
C SER A 44 -10.58 -4.31 1.83
N LEU A 45 -9.36 -4.70 2.21
CA LEU A 45 -8.16 -4.14 1.62
C LEU A 45 -7.46 -5.26 0.87
N LYS A 46 -7.18 -5.06 -0.40
CA LYS A 46 -6.53 -6.07 -1.21
C LYS A 46 -5.03 -6.04 -1.00
N GLY A 47 -4.45 -7.19 -0.82
CA GLY A 47 -3.03 -7.32 -0.69
C GLY A 47 -2.60 -8.68 -1.17
N PHE A 48 -1.31 -8.93 -1.16
CA PHE A 48 -0.80 -10.24 -1.55
C PHE A 48 0.32 -10.63 -0.59
N ARG A 49 0.59 -11.92 -0.51
CA ARG A 49 1.60 -12.43 0.40
C ARG A 49 2.87 -12.74 -0.36
N MET A 50 3.98 -12.28 0.19
CA MET A 50 5.28 -12.67 -0.32
C MET A 50 5.95 -13.40 0.83
N GLY A 51 5.92 -14.73 0.76
CA GLY A 51 6.37 -15.54 1.87
C GLY A 51 5.40 -15.38 3.03
N THR A 52 5.88 -14.88 4.14
CA THR A 52 5.02 -14.68 5.31
C THR A 52 4.62 -13.23 5.48
N THR A 53 4.97 -12.39 4.52
CA THR A 53 4.77 -10.96 4.64
C THR A 53 3.67 -10.49 3.71
N TRP A 54 2.75 -9.71 4.24
CA TRP A 54 1.74 -9.06 3.43
C TRP A 54 2.32 -7.85 2.73
N LYS A 55 1.95 -7.68 1.47
CA LYS A 55 2.31 -6.50 0.70
C LYS A 55 1.05 -5.93 0.08
N ILE A 56 0.99 -4.62 0.03
CA ILE A 56 -0.18 -3.94 -0.50
C ILE A 56 0.27 -2.93 -1.55
N SER A 57 -0.27 -3.02 -2.75
CA SER A 57 0.08 -2.04 -3.77
C SER A 57 -0.57 -0.71 -3.42
N ARG A 58 0.07 0.36 -3.84
CA ARG A 58 -0.49 1.67 -3.59
C ARG A 58 -1.85 1.82 -4.23
N MET A 59 -2.04 1.21 -5.39
CA MET A 59 -3.34 1.24 -6.06
C MET A 59 -4.41 0.61 -5.19
N ALA A 60 -4.09 -0.53 -4.57
CA ALA A 60 -5.07 -1.20 -3.72
C ALA A 60 -5.41 -0.35 -2.50
N LEU A 61 -4.40 0.31 -1.94
CA LEU A 61 -4.62 1.19 -0.81
C LEU A 61 -5.52 2.36 -1.20
N GLU A 62 -5.25 2.96 -2.34
CA GLU A 62 -6.05 4.09 -2.80
C GLU A 62 -7.48 3.67 -3.09
N ASN A 63 -7.66 2.50 -3.67
CA ASN A 63 -9.00 1.98 -3.91
C ASN A 63 -9.76 1.77 -2.61
N TYR A 64 -9.07 1.25 -1.60
CA TYR A 64 -9.68 1.07 -0.31
C TYR A 64 -10.16 2.42 0.26
N ILE A 65 -9.29 3.42 0.17
CA ILE A 65 -9.62 4.74 0.69
C ILE A 65 -10.82 5.34 -0.03
N LEU A 66 -10.82 5.21 -1.35
CA LEU A 66 -11.92 5.74 -2.14
C LEU A 66 -13.23 5.07 -1.78
N ASN A 67 -13.21 3.75 -1.64
CA ASN A 67 -14.41 3.02 -1.29
C ASN A 67 -14.88 3.34 0.11
N ALA A 68 -13.96 3.49 1.03
CA ALA A 68 -14.30 3.76 2.42
C ALA A 68 -14.84 5.17 2.60
N SER A 69 -14.37 6.12 1.77
CA SER A 69 -14.81 7.50 1.90
C SER A 69 -15.98 7.83 0.99
N GLN A 70 -16.46 6.89 0.24
CA GLN A 70 -17.54 7.14 -0.66
C GLN A 70 -18.85 7.34 0.09
N LEU A 71 -19.58 8.33 -0.28
CA LEU A 71 -20.82 8.65 0.41
C LEU A 71 -22.03 8.55 -0.49
#